data_f8136a47d3d5dd8bc803d78a654bb5f9
#
_entry.id   f8136a47d3d5dd8bc803d78a654bb5f9
#
_cell.length_a   1.000
_cell.length_b   1.000
_cell.length_c   1.000
_cell.angle_alpha   90.00
_cell.angle_beta   90.00
_cell.angle_gamma   90.00
#
_symmetry.space_group_name_H-M   'P 1'
#
loop_
_entity.id
_entity.type
_entity.pdbx_description
1 polymer ?
#
loop_
_entity_poly.entity_id
_entity_poly.type
_entity_poly.pdbx_seq_one_letter_code
_entity_poly.pdbx_strand_id
1 'polypeptide(L)'
;MDPRLSRAYGAFAGLALGDALGMPTQAMSPEQIRAVYGRVTGLVDGDASQPYAPGMPAGSVTDDTEQALLIASLLVRGGGSSSGRVALDAGDFSHALLSWEDSMIERGSLDLLGPSTKAALERVRAGDDPLTVGGLGTTNGAAMRVTPIGIAVSTADPEVFADAVWSSCQVTHATRQGFQSAALVAAAVSLALDWPEASASDMTTLLWKAVSYVDSLPERGAWTPDPDVVAATRRAMQLVANPASSSLECLVEQIGTSVASAHAIPMAFALLARDPSPRALLDAANLGGDTDTIGAIAGAILGSVLGVEAFDPAMLTQVELTSHLDLPSIALELLALRAASEPATSAPEASETEDTSEGASPEKPAPASYTDSGGDGSSSWGRSSWTSRCAATPFRGQEVTYGPSTRECTWVVASTRSWRHVVWGPRPSPSARSDLAPTPR
;
A
#
# COMPACT_ATOMS: atom_id res chain seq x y z
N MET A 1 2.27 24.49 1.58
CA MET A 1 3.22 23.34 1.57
C MET A 1 3.69 23.14 0.14
N ASP A 2 4.90 22.63 -0.07
CA ASP A 2 5.34 22.19 -1.41
C ASP A 2 4.38 21.10 -1.93
N PRO A 3 3.92 21.13 -3.19
CA PRO A 3 2.92 20.19 -3.70
C PRO A 3 3.37 18.72 -3.63
N ARG A 4 4.67 18.45 -3.90
CA ARG A 4 5.21 17.09 -3.84
C ARG A 4 5.28 16.60 -2.39
N LEU A 5 5.65 17.49 -1.45
CA LEU A 5 5.63 17.18 -0.02
C LEU A 5 4.20 16.99 0.50
N SER A 6 3.23 17.84 0.09
CA SER A 6 1.82 17.65 0.44
C SER A 6 1.31 16.27 0.02
N ARG A 7 1.69 15.78 -1.15
CA ARG A 7 1.29 14.46 -1.67
C ARG A 7 2.00 13.30 -0.98
N ALA A 8 3.30 13.42 -0.72
CA ALA A 8 4.04 12.40 0.01
C ALA A 8 3.54 12.27 1.46
N TYR A 9 3.33 13.39 2.12
CA TYR A 9 2.67 13.42 3.44
C TYR A 9 1.22 12.93 3.33
N GLY A 10 0.49 13.35 2.31
CA GLY A 10 -0.87 12.88 2.02
C GLY A 10 -0.95 11.36 1.85
N ALA A 11 0.04 10.73 1.23
CA ALA A 11 0.10 9.27 1.10
C ALA A 11 0.18 8.57 2.47
N PHE A 12 1.02 9.05 3.39
CA PHE A 12 1.07 8.52 4.75
C PHE A 12 -0.17 8.88 5.58
N ALA A 13 -0.65 10.11 5.46
CA ALA A 13 -1.85 10.57 6.15
C ALA A 13 -3.08 9.75 5.73
N GLY A 14 -3.22 9.51 4.43
CA GLY A 14 -4.30 8.67 3.90
C GLY A 14 -4.18 7.21 4.31
N LEU A 15 -2.96 6.65 4.29
CA LEU A 15 -2.68 5.32 4.80
C LEU A 15 -3.12 5.19 6.25
N ALA A 16 -2.64 6.07 7.14
CA ALA A 16 -2.94 6.03 8.55
C ALA A 16 -4.43 6.29 8.87
N LEU A 17 -5.08 7.20 8.12
CA LEU A 17 -6.52 7.44 8.26
C LEU A 17 -7.36 6.26 7.77
N GLY A 18 -6.99 5.65 6.65
CA GLY A 18 -7.70 4.49 6.11
C GLY A 18 -7.60 3.29 7.04
N ASP A 19 -6.40 3.02 7.55
CA ASP A 19 -6.10 2.03 8.59
C ASP A 19 -6.94 2.28 9.86
N ALA A 20 -6.83 3.46 10.47
CA ALA A 20 -7.54 3.81 11.69
C ALA A 20 -9.08 3.82 11.55
N LEU A 21 -9.61 4.09 10.38
CA LEU A 21 -11.06 3.99 10.09
C LEU A 21 -11.50 2.53 9.95
N GLY A 22 -10.65 1.67 9.37
CA GLY A 22 -10.93 0.25 9.16
C GLY A 22 -10.66 -0.63 10.39
N MET A 23 -9.71 -0.26 11.24
CA MET A 23 -9.30 -0.98 12.45
C MET A 23 -10.49 -1.48 13.30
N PRO A 24 -11.54 -0.66 13.61
CA PRO A 24 -12.65 -1.12 14.45
C PRO A 24 -13.50 -2.21 13.81
N THR A 25 -13.44 -2.35 12.50
CA THR A 25 -14.34 -3.24 11.72
C THR A 25 -13.61 -4.38 11.02
N GLN A 26 -12.28 -4.47 11.13
CA GLN A 26 -11.51 -5.56 10.54
C GLN A 26 -12.00 -6.93 10.99
N ALA A 27 -12.03 -7.89 10.07
CA ALA A 27 -12.54 -9.25 10.25
C ALA A 27 -14.01 -9.37 10.67
N MET A 28 -14.77 -8.27 10.67
CA MET A 28 -16.22 -8.30 10.88
C MET A 28 -16.98 -8.47 9.56
N SER A 29 -18.14 -9.12 9.61
CA SER A 29 -19.06 -9.10 8.46
C SER A 29 -19.81 -7.75 8.38
N PRO A 30 -20.37 -7.38 7.20
CA PRO A 30 -21.18 -6.17 7.08
C PRO A 30 -22.38 -6.15 8.04
N GLU A 31 -22.93 -7.33 8.39
CA GLU A 31 -24.03 -7.48 9.37
C GLU A 31 -23.55 -7.17 10.79
N GLN A 32 -22.36 -7.66 11.16
CA GLN A 32 -21.76 -7.37 12.46
C GLN A 32 -21.44 -5.88 12.60
N ILE A 33 -20.85 -5.26 11.57
CA ILE A 33 -20.58 -3.82 11.54
C ILE A 33 -21.89 -3.02 11.77
N ARG A 34 -22.95 -3.37 11.03
CA ARG A 34 -24.25 -2.71 11.21
C ARG A 34 -24.85 -2.92 12.59
N ALA A 35 -24.67 -4.09 13.18
CA ALA A 35 -25.20 -4.39 14.50
C ALA A 35 -24.48 -3.62 15.62
N VAL A 36 -23.16 -3.46 15.50
CA VAL A 36 -22.30 -2.81 16.53
C VAL A 36 -22.26 -1.29 16.33
N TYR A 37 -21.98 -0.83 15.12
CA TYR A 37 -21.69 0.59 14.83
C TYR A 37 -22.82 1.29 14.04
N GLY A 38 -23.81 0.55 13.52
CA GLY A 38 -24.73 1.07 12.51
C GLY A 38 -23.99 1.28 11.19
N ARG A 39 -23.47 2.50 10.95
CA ARG A 39 -22.55 2.84 9.89
C ARG A 39 -21.37 3.63 10.47
N VAL A 40 -20.17 3.20 10.19
CA VAL A 40 -18.95 3.96 10.52
C VAL A 40 -18.91 5.21 9.65
N THR A 41 -18.87 6.39 10.29
CA THR A 41 -18.84 7.70 9.63
C THR A 41 -17.68 8.57 10.08
N GLY A 42 -16.79 8.03 10.90
CA GLY A 42 -15.60 8.68 11.44
C GLY A 42 -14.83 7.70 12.31
N LEU A 43 -13.82 8.20 13.01
CA LEU A 43 -13.02 7.39 13.93
C LEU A 43 -13.86 6.94 15.12
N VAL A 44 -13.83 5.65 15.44
CA VAL A 44 -14.56 5.04 16.56
C VAL A 44 -13.65 4.06 17.29
N ASP A 45 -13.95 3.78 18.56
CA ASP A 45 -13.22 2.79 19.35
C ASP A 45 -13.51 1.37 18.82
N GLY A 46 -12.55 0.47 18.93
CA GLY A 46 -12.75 -0.96 18.70
C GLY A 46 -13.73 -1.51 19.73
N ASP A 47 -14.84 -2.13 19.28
CA ASP A 47 -15.80 -2.77 20.17
C ASP A 47 -15.18 -3.95 20.91
N ALA A 48 -15.71 -4.29 22.09
CA ALA A 48 -15.23 -5.43 22.88
C ALA A 48 -15.35 -6.79 22.15
N SER A 49 -16.22 -6.88 21.14
CA SER A 49 -16.38 -8.07 20.28
C SER A 49 -15.44 -8.13 19.09
N GLN A 50 -14.65 -7.09 18.87
CA GLN A 50 -13.68 -7.03 17.78
C GLN A 50 -12.53 -8.01 18.03
N PRO A 51 -12.20 -8.93 17.08
CA PRO A 51 -11.30 -10.03 17.37
C PRO A 51 -9.82 -9.64 17.52
N TYR A 52 -9.37 -8.54 16.89
CA TYR A 52 -7.96 -8.13 16.86
C TYR A 52 -7.69 -6.83 17.61
N ALA A 53 -8.67 -5.93 17.65
CA ALA A 53 -8.53 -4.59 18.21
C ALA A 53 -9.58 -4.28 19.31
N PRO A 54 -9.91 -5.22 20.25
CA PRO A 54 -10.93 -4.97 21.25
C PRO A 54 -10.51 -3.82 22.19
N GLY A 55 -11.34 -2.77 22.23
CA GLY A 55 -11.09 -1.60 23.07
C GLY A 55 -9.93 -0.70 22.61
N MET A 56 -9.39 -0.88 21.42
CA MET A 56 -8.43 0.07 20.87
C MET A 56 -9.08 1.44 20.68
N PRO A 57 -8.43 2.54 21.12
CA PRO A 57 -8.99 3.88 21.00
C PRO A 57 -9.20 4.32 19.56
N ALA A 58 -10.22 5.13 19.32
CA ALA A 58 -10.47 5.80 18.07
C ALA A 58 -9.23 6.57 17.57
N GLY A 59 -8.78 6.29 16.35
CA GLY A 59 -7.56 6.86 15.78
C GLY A 59 -6.31 6.01 16.00
N SER A 60 -6.41 4.83 16.62
CA SER A 60 -5.32 3.85 16.62
C SER A 60 -5.11 3.28 15.23
N VAL A 61 -3.84 3.15 14.85
CA VAL A 61 -3.40 2.45 13.64
C VAL A 61 -3.02 1.01 13.97
N THR A 62 -2.91 0.17 12.94
CA THR A 62 -2.57 -1.26 13.04
C THR A 62 -1.18 -1.55 12.46
N ASP A 63 -0.92 -2.81 12.14
CA ASP A 63 0.33 -3.24 11.49
C ASP A 63 0.50 -2.64 10.08
N ASP A 64 -0.56 -2.26 9.39
CA ASP A 64 -0.51 -1.56 8.10
C ASP A 64 0.37 -0.31 8.15
N THR A 65 0.05 0.61 9.04
CA THR A 65 0.80 1.87 9.20
C THR A 65 2.13 1.64 9.90
N GLU A 66 2.17 0.87 10.99
CA GLU A 66 3.40 0.65 11.75
C GLU A 66 4.49 -0.03 10.91
N GLN A 67 4.15 -1.04 10.08
CA GLN A 67 5.12 -1.69 9.19
C GLN A 67 5.51 -0.81 7.99
N ALA A 68 4.62 0.06 7.49
CA ALA A 68 5.01 1.06 6.49
C ALA A 68 6.05 2.02 7.04
N LEU A 69 5.87 2.53 8.27
CA LEU A 69 6.84 3.38 8.93
C LEU A 69 8.15 2.66 9.27
N LEU A 70 8.09 1.35 9.56
CA LEU A 70 9.27 0.51 9.72
C LEU A 70 10.10 0.47 8.45
N ILE A 71 9.47 0.21 7.29
CA ILE A 71 10.12 0.23 5.97
C ILE A 71 10.71 1.61 5.71
N ALA A 72 9.94 2.69 5.90
CA ALA A 72 10.41 4.05 5.71
C ALA A 72 11.69 4.32 6.53
N SER A 73 11.68 3.94 7.81
CA SER A 73 12.82 4.10 8.71
C SER A 73 14.04 3.29 8.29
N LEU A 74 13.86 2.10 7.71
CA LEU A 74 14.96 1.29 7.18
C LEU A 74 15.56 1.92 5.92
N LEU A 75 14.73 2.42 5.01
CA LEU A 75 15.18 3.11 3.79
C LEU A 75 16.00 4.35 4.13
N VAL A 76 15.50 5.18 5.05
CA VAL A 76 16.17 6.41 5.48
C VAL A 76 17.52 6.10 6.14
N ARG A 77 17.56 5.11 7.04
CA ARG A 77 18.81 4.69 7.72
C ARG A 77 19.81 4.06 6.76
N GLY A 78 19.35 3.32 5.78
CA GLY A 78 20.18 2.71 4.74
C GLY A 78 20.80 3.73 3.76
N GLY A 79 20.27 4.96 3.73
CA GLY A 79 20.84 6.13 3.06
C GLY A 79 21.10 5.99 1.56
N GLY A 80 20.32 5.17 0.85
CA GLY A 80 20.67 4.70 -0.48
C GLY A 80 21.96 3.86 -0.41
N SER A 81 21.83 2.57 -0.56
CA SER A 81 22.96 1.61 -0.59
C SER A 81 24.21 2.23 -1.23
N SER A 82 25.41 1.78 -0.87
CA SER A 82 26.68 2.15 -1.51
C SER A 82 26.66 2.03 -3.06
N SER A 83 25.63 1.41 -3.63
CA SER A 83 25.32 1.32 -5.06
C SER A 83 24.39 2.45 -5.58
N GLY A 84 23.95 3.39 -4.74
CA GLY A 84 22.98 4.45 -5.12
C GLY A 84 21.55 3.95 -5.37
N ARG A 85 21.24 2.68 -5.02
CA ARG A 85 19.90 2.10 -5.19
C ARG A 85 19.14 2.09 -3.88
N VAL A 86 17.89 2.51 -3.92
CA VAL A 86 16.95 2.43 -2.79
C VAL A 86 16.42 0.99 -2.71
N ALA A 87 16.86 0.23 -1.71
CA ALA A 87 16.42 -1.15 -1.49
C ALA A 87 16.59 -1.52 -0.01
N LEU A 88 15.81 -2.49 0.46
CA LEU A 88 15.91 -3.05 1.80
C LEU A 88 16.89 -4.25 1.81
N ASP A 89 17.72 -4.32 2.84
CA ASP A 89 18.43 -5.57 3.17
C ASP A 89 17.45 -6.58 3.78
N ALA A 90 17.48 -7.83 3.31
CA ALA A 90 16.54 -8.86 3.74
C ALA A 90 16.74 -9.27 5.20
N GLY A 91 17.99 -9.28 5.68
CA GLY A 91 18.33 -9.59 7.06
C GLY A 91 17.84 -8.48 8.00
N ASP A 92 18.17 -7.23 7.70
CA ASP A 92 17.74 -6.08 8.50
C ASP A 92 16.21 -5.97 8.54
N PHE A 93 15.54 -6.20 7.40
CA PHE A 93 14.09 -6.15 7.33
C PHE A 93 13.43 -7.27 8.13
N SER A 94 13.91 -8.51 8.01
CA SER A 94 13.37 -9.63 8.79
C SER A 94 13.56 -9.42 10.28
N HIS A 95 14.73 -8.95 10.74
CA HIS A 95 14.97 -8.64 12.15
C HIS A 95 14.10 -7.50 12.65
N ALA A 96 13.86 -6.47 11.83
CA ALA A 96 13.00 -5.36 12.19
C ALA A 96 11.53 -5.80 12.38
N LEU A 97 11.01 -6.66 11.48
CA LEU A 97 9.67 -7.24 11.62
C LEU A 97 9.53 -8.11 12.86
N LEU A 98 10.54 -8.95 13.15
CA LEU A 98 10.55 -9.77 14.36
C LEU A 98 10.59 -8.94 15.63
N SER A 99 11.40 -7.87 15.65
CA SER A 99 11.47 -6.94 16.79
C SER A 99 10.15 -6.16 16.95
N TRP A 100 9.49 -5.82 15.86
CA TRP A 100 8.18 -5.19 15.89
C TRP A 100 7.14 -6.14 16.50
N GLU A 101 7.06 -7.39 16.05
CA GLU A 101 6.13 -8.40 16.61
C GLU A 101 6.36 -8.59 18.11
N ASP A 102 7.62 -8.74 18.53
CA ASP A 102 7.96 -8.90 19.95
C ASP A 102 7.48 -7.69 20.78
N SER A 103 7.62 -6.47 20.25
CA SER A 103 7.12 -5.25 20.91
C SER A 103 5.60 -5.18 20.97
N MET A 104 4.89 -5.67 19.95
CA MET A 104 3.43 -5.76 19.95
C MET A 104 2.93 -6.73 21.00
N ILE A 105 3.57 -7.89 21.11
CA ILE A 105 3.26 -8.90 22.14
C ILE A 105 3.50 -8.32 23.54
N GLU A 106 4.62 -7.61 23.75
CA GLU A 106 4.92 -6.95 25.03
C GLU A 106 3.89 -5.88 25.41
N ARG A 107 3.33 -5.17 24.42
CA ARG A 107 2.25 -4.19 24.61
C ARG A 107 0.87 -4.86 24.84
N GLY A 108 0.77 -6.19 24.68
CA GLY A 108 -0.48 -6.93 24.82
C GLY A 108 -1.45 -6.77 23.65
N SER A 109 -0.94 -6.36 22.48
CA SER A 109 -1.73 -6.29 21.26
C SER A 109 -2.15 -7.68 20.79
N LEU A 110 -3.38 -7.78 20.26
CA LEU A 110 -3.86 -8.96 19.54
C LEU A 110 -3.69 -8.80 18.03
N ASP A 111 -3.43 -7.58 17.58
CA ASP A 111 -3.13 -7.23 16.20
C ASP A 111 -1.64 -7.48 15.94
N LEU A 112 -1.36 -8.63 15.36
CA LEU A 112 -0.01 -9.16 15.12
C LEU A 112 0.20 -9.36 13.61
N LEU A 113 1.32 -10.03 13.28
CA LEU A 113 1.66 -10.34 11.90
C LEU A 113 0.55 -11.12 11.17
N GLY A 114 0.18 -10.67 9.97
CA GLY A 114 -0.69 -11.41 9.07
C GLY A 114 -0.11 -12.80 8.71
N PRO A 115 -0.96 -13.73 8.22
CA PRO A 115 -0.61 -15.16 8.15
C PRO A 115 0.60 -15.47 7.27
N SER A 116 0.77 -14.81 6.13
CA SER A 116 1.94 -15.00 5.25
C SER A 116 3.24 -14.50 5.89
N THR A 117 3.19 -13.31 6.50
CA THR A 117 4.33 -12.71 7.19
C THR A 117 4.74 -13.57 8.37
N LYS A 118 3.78 -14.00 9.19
CA LYS A 118 4.01 -14.86 10.34
C LYS A 118 4.67 -16.19 9.95
N ALA A 119 4.11 -16.88 8.95
CA ALA A 119 4.65 -18.16 8.48
C ALA A 119 6.11 -18.03 7.98
N ALA A 120 6.45 -16.94 7.29
CA ALA A 120 7.81 -16.69 6.84
C ALA A 120 8.75 -16.40 8.01
N LEU A 121 8.35 -15.53 8.94
CA LEU A 121 9.21 -15.12 10.07
C LEU A 121 9.39 -16.20 11.12
N GLU A 122 8.43 -17.11 11.32
CA GLU A 122 8.62 -18.31 12.14
C GLU A 122 9.76 -19.19 11.60
N ARG A 123 9.91 -19.28 10.28
CA ARG A 123 11.03 -19.97 9.64
C ARG A 123 12.36 -19.24 9.82
N VAL A 124 12.35 -17.90 9.72
CA VAL A 124 13.55 -17.09 10.03
C VAL A 124 13.97 -17.28 11.49
N ARG A 125 13.03 -17.30 12.45
CA ARG A 125 13.32 -17.61 13.86
C ARG A 125 13.91 -19.01 14.05
N ALA A 126 13.54 -19.97 13.19
CA ALA A 126 14.10 -21.32 13.19
C ALA A 126 15.49 -21.41 12.55
N GLY A 127 16.01 -20.33 11.95
CA GLY A 127 17.33 -20.23 11.34
C GLY A 127 17.37 -20.39 9.83
N ASP A 128 16.21 -20.37 9.15
CA ASP A 128 16.14 -20.36 7.68
C ASP A 128 16.60 -19.00 7.13
N ASP A 129 17.17 -19.01 5.92
CA ASP A 129 17.56 -17.79 5.21
C ASP A 129 16.33 -16.95 4.84
N PRO A 130 16.27 -15.64 5.23
CA PRO A 130 15.18 -14.74 4.89
C PRO A 130 14.81 -14.68 3.40
N LEU A 131 15.77 -14.93 2.51
CA LEU A 131 15.52 -14.93 1.06
C LEU A 131 14.79 -16.19 0.55
N THR A 132 14.62 -17.22 1.39
CA THR A 132 14.04 -18.52 0.98
C THR A 132 12.68 -18.81 1.59
N VAL A 133 12.21 -17.97 2.51
CA VAL A 133 11.03 -18.27 3.34
C VAL A 133 9.70 -17.73 2.78
N GLY A 134 9.73 -16.67 1.99
CA GLY A 134 8.55 -15.94 1.52
C GLY A 134 7.76 -16.60 0.38
N GLY A 135 8.16 -17.78 -0.09
CA GLY A 135 7.65 -18.39 -1.34
C GLY A 135 6.17 -18.85 -1.33
N LEU A 136 5.46 -18.71 -0.20
CA LEU A 136 4.04 -19.05 -0.06
C LEU A 136 3.15 -17.83 0.25
N GLY A 137 3.72 -16.63 0.35
CA GLY A 137 2.99 -15.43 0.74
C GLY A 137 2.15 -14.85 -0.39
N THR A 138 0.83 -14.99 -0.33
CA THR A 138 -0.13 -14.46 -1.32
C THR A 138 -1.13 -13.48 -0.73
N THR A 139 -0.97 -13.13 0.56
CA THR A 139 -1.78 -12.11 1.22
C THR A 139 -1.30 -10.70 0.89
N ASN A 140 -2.05 -9.69 1.29
CA ASN A 140 -1.81 -8.27 0.98
C ASN A 140 -0.73 -7.60 1.85
N GLY A 141 -0.11 -8.31 2.80
CA GLY A 141 0.86 -7.75 3.73
C GLY A 141 2.09 -7.09 3.09
N ALA A 142 2.45 -7.45 1.85
CA ALA A 142 3.48 -6.72 1.11
C ALA A 142 2.96 -5.38 0.58
N ALA A 143 1.69 -5.32 0.15
CA ALA A 143 1.08 -4.14 -0.43
C ALA A 143 0.73 -3.06 0.62
N MET A 144 0.24 -3.47 1.80
CA MET A 144 -0.17 -2.55 2.86
C MET A 144 0.95 -1.63 3.32
N ARG A 145 2.19 -2.13 3.33
CA ARG A 145 3.37 -1.43 3.86
C ARG A 145 4.31 -0.84 2.79
N VAL A 146 3.96 -0.92 1.49
CA VAL A 146 4.87 -0.55 0.39
C VAL A 146 4.91 0.95 0.06
N THR A 147 4.00 1.74 0.59
CA THR A 147 3.88 3.19 0.34
C THR A 147 5.22 3.93 0.39
N PRO A 148 6.15 3.67 1.35
CA PRO A 148 7.46 4.31 1.37
C PRO A 148 8.30 4.07 0.12
N ILE A 149 8.22 2.87 -0.48
CA ILE A 149 8.89 2.57 -1.75
C ILE A 149 8.32 3.45 -2.87
N GLY A 150 7.00 3.59 -2.97
CA GLY A 150 6.35 4.46 -3.95
C GLY A 150 6.74 5.94 -3.81
N ILE A 151 7.00 6.40 -2.57
CA ILE A 151 7.49 7.76 -2.32
C ILE A 151 8.96 7.89 -2.70
N ALA A 152 9.81 6.95 -2.30
CA ALA A 152 11.26 7.05 -2.44
C ALA A 152 11.78 6.71 -3.84
N VAL A 153 11.02 6.00 -4.68
CA VAL A 153 11.50 5.48 -5.97
C VAL A 153 10.58 5.90 -7.11
N SER A 154 11.18 6.48 -8.17
CA SER A 154 10.46 6.85 -9.40
C SER A 154 10.18 5.64 -10.28
N THR A 155 9.05 5.67 -11.00
CA THR A 155 8.72 4.71 -12.06
C THR A 155 9.49 4.93 -13.35
N ALA A 156 10.38 5.92 -13.42
CA ALA A 156 11.13 6.26 -14.63
C ALA A 156 12.06 5.12 -15.11
N ASP A 157 12.62 4.35 -14.19
CA ASP A 157 13.40 3.14 -14.49
C ASP A 157 12.66 1.90 -13.97
N PRO A 158 12.07 1.08 -14.85
CA PRO A 158 11.29 -0.10 -14.46
C PRO A 158 12.07 -1.17 -13.69
N GLU A 159 13.36 -1.36 -14.00
CA GLU A 159 14.19 -2.34 -13.29
C GLU A 159 14.54 -1.87 -11.88
N VAL A 160 14.94 -0.61 -11.71
CA VAL A 160 15.20 -0.01 -10.40
C VAL A 160 13.95 -0.03 -9.53
N PHE A 161 12.80 0.32 -10.11
CA PHE A 161 11.52 0.27 -9.42
C PHE A 161 11.14 -1.16 -8.99
N ALA A 162 11.25 -2.12 -9.92
CA ALA A 162 10.95 -3.52 -9.64
C ALA A 162 11.88 -4.11 -8.56
N ASP A 163 13.18 -3.78 -8.58
CA ASP A 163 14.14 -4.21 -7.55
C ASP A 163 13.79 -3.64 -6.17
N ALA A 164 13.44 -2.36 -6.09
CA ALA A 164 13.05 -1.73 -4.84
C ALA A 164 11.78 -2.36 -4.25
N VAL A 165 10.73 -2.55 -5.07
CA VAL A 165 9.50 -3.24 -4.65
C VAL A 165 9.81 -4.67 -4.21
N TRP A 166 10.61 -5.41 -5.00
CA TRP A 166 10.99 -6.78 -4.67
C TRP A 166 11.69 -6.87 -3.32
N SER A 167 12.60 -5.94 -3.01
CA SER A 167 13.30 -5.90 -1.72
C SER A 167 12.34 -5.81 -0.52
N SER A 168 11.18 -5.16 -0.68
CA SER A 168 10.19 -4.98 0.38
C SER A 168 9.25 -6.16 0.57
N CYS A 169 9.13 -7.05 -0.42
CA CYS A 169 8.20 -8.17 -0.37
C CYS A 169 8.87 -9.56 -0.31
N GLN A 170 10.10 -9.74 -0.80
CA GLN A 170 10.74 -11.05 -0.98
C GLN A 170 10.86 -11.87 0.31
N VAL A 171 11.05 -11.22 1.47
CA VAL A 171 11.20 -11.94 2.76
C VAL A 171 9.93 -12.68 3.16
N THR A 172 8.76 -12.11 2.90
CA THR A 172 7.49 -12.64 3.40
C THR A 172 6.50 -13.02 2.31
N HIS A 173 6.62 -12.41 1.13
CA HIS A 173 5.70 -12.53 0.00
C HIS A 173 6.46 -12.70 -1.32
N ALA A 174 7.40 -13.67 -1.36
CA ALA A 174 8.23 -13.95 -2.54
C ALA A 174 7.45 -14.69 -3.64
N THR A 175 6.22 -14.29 -3.87
CA THR A 175 5.33 -14.84 -4.90
C THR A 175 5.02 -13.79 -5.97
N ARG A 176 4.53 -14.23 -7.12
CA ARG A 176 4.03 -13.32 -8.17
C ARG A 176 2.95 -12.39 -7.62
N GLN A 177 2.00 -12.93 -6.85
CA GLN A 177 0.92 -12.15 -6.24
C GLN A 177 1.44 -11.12 -5.23
N GLY A 178 2.40 -11.51 -4.38
CA GLY A 178 3.04 -10.58 -3.44
C GLY A 178 3.73 -9.44 -4.15
N PHE A 179 4.50 -9.72 -5.20
CA PHE A 179 5.16 -8.68 -6.01
C PHE A 179 4.15 -7.79 -6.73
N GLN A 180 3.17 -8.39 -7.45
CA GLN A 180 2.17 -7.62 -8.18
C GLN A 180 1.35 -6.69 -7.27
N SER A 181 0.96 -7.18 -6.09
CA SER A 181 0.19 -6.41 -5.12
C SER A 181 0.96 -5.19 -4.63
N ALA A 182 2.21 -5.38 -4.22
CA ALA A 182 3.08 -4.31 -3.77
C ALA A 182 3.40 -3.32 -4.92
N ALA A 183 3.71 -3.84 -6.12
CA ALA A 183 4.03 -3.02 -7.28
C ALA A 183 2.86 -2.12 -7.72
N LEU A 184 1.60 -2.62 -7.65
CA LEU A 184 0.42 -1.82 -8.00
C LEU A 184 0.26 -0.61 -7.07
N VAL A 185 0.40 -0.80 -5.77
CA VAL A 185 0.28 0.28 -4.79
C VAL A 185 1.45 1.26 -4.90
N ALA A 186 2.69 0.76 -4.94
CA ALA A 186 3.87 1.59 -5.09
C ALA A 186 3.87 2.39 -6.39
N ALA A 187 3.45 1.78 -7.52
CA ALA A 187 3.35 2.45 -8.81
C ALA A 187 2.29 3.55 -8.79
N ALA A 188 1.12 3.31 -8.21
CA ALA A 188 0.08 4.33 -8.09
C ALA A 188 0.57 5.55 -7.30
N VAL A 189 1.23 5.32 -6.15
CA VAL A 189 1.82 6.39 -5.32
C VAL A 189 2.92 7.12 -6.08
N SER A 190 3.86 6.41 -6.69
CA SER A 190 5.00 7.01 -7.40
C SER A 190 4.56 7.84 -8.61
N LEU A 191 3.64 7.30 -9.43
CA LEU A 191 3.07 8.02 -10.58
C LEU A 191 2.32 9.30 -10.17
N ALA A 192 1.62 9.29 -9.02
CA ALA A 192 0.95 10.46 -8.50
C ALA A 192 1.93 11.57 -8.11
N LEU A 193 3.07 11.22 -7.50
CA LEU A 193 4.11 12.18 -7.13
C LEU A 193 4.79 12.82 -8.35
N ASP A 194 4.85 12.09 -9.47
CA ASP A 194 5.42 12.58 -10.73
C ASP A 194 4.38 13.28 -11.63
N TRP A 195 3.14 13.40 -11.15
CA TRP A 195 2.06 14.11 -11.86
C TRP A 195 1.44 15.19 -10.96
N PRO A 196 2.14 16.33 -10.77
CA PRO A 196 1.76 17.35 -9.78
C PRO A 196 0.42 18.04 -10.06
N GLU A 197 -0.09 18.02 -11.29
CA GLU A 197 -1.40 18.59 -11.66
C GLU A 197 -2.55 17.56 -11.50
N ALA A 198 -2.25 16.28 -11.18
CA ALA A 198 -3.31 15.29 -11.03
C ALA A 198 -4.30 15.67 -9.92
N SER A 199 -5.56 15.41 -10.18
CA SER A 199 -6.69 15.73 -9.31
C SER A 199 -7.61 14.53 -9.15
N ALA A 200 -8.70 14.68 -8.42
CA ALA A 200 -9.72 13.64 -8.28
C ALA A 200 -10.24 13.13 -9.63
N SER A 201 -10.39 14.02 -10.63
CA SER A 201 -10.85 13.64 -11.98
C SER A 201 -9.87 12.75 -12.74
N ASP A 202 -8.59 12.77 -12.36
CA ASP A 202 -7.52 12.00 -13.01
C ASP A 202 -7.30 10.64 -12.35
N MET A 203 -7.94 10.38 -11.20
CA MET A 203 -7.75 9.17 -10.41
C MET A 203 -7.89 7.89 -11.25
N THR A 204 -8.97 7.73 -11.98
CA THR A 204 -9.19 6.54 -12.83
C THR A 204 -8.09 6.38 -13.87
N THR A 205 -7.63 7.48 -14.48
CA THR A 205 -6.53 7.46 -15.46
C THR A 205 -5.22 7.04 -14.79
N LEU A 206 -4.93 7.55 -13.60
CA LEU A 206 -3.74 7.18 -12.83
C LEU A 206 -3.75 5.69 -12.47
N LEU A 207 -4.88 5.18 -11.99
CA LEU A 207 -5.02 3.77 -11.65
C LEU A 207 -4.82 2.86 -12.86
N TRP A 208 -5.34 3.22 -14.02
CA TRP A 208 -5.07 2.48 -15.28
C TRP A 208 -3.61 2.56 -15.70
N LYS A 209 -2.94 3.70 -15.51
CA LYS A 209 -1.49 3.83 -15.74
C LYS A 209 -0.71 2.89 -14.82
N ALA A 210 -1.05 2.82 -13.52
CA ALA A 210 -0.42 1.92 -12.58
C ALA A 210 -0.60 0.45 -12.98
N VAL A 211 -1.82 0.03 -13.33
CA VAL A 211 -2.11 -1.33 -13.81
C VAL A 211 -1.29 -1.66 -15.07
N SER A 212 -1.24 -0.75 -16.05
CA SER A 212 -0.50 -0.97 -17.29
C SER A 212 1.01 -1.00 -17.07
N TYR A 213 1.52 -0.17 -16.16
CA TYR A 213 2.93 -0.13 -15.79
C TYR A 213 3.35 -1.45 -15.15
N VAL A 214 2.61 -1.92 -14.15
CA VAL A 214 2.95 -3.19 -13.46
C VAL A 214 2.84 -4.40 -14.40
N ASP A 215 1.88 -4.40 -15.32
CA ASP A 215 1.76 -5.45 -16.35
C ASP A 215 2.99 -5.51 -17.29
N SER A 216 3.74 -4.42 -17.41
CA SER A 216 4.97 -4.32 -18.22
C SER A 216 6.26 -4.60 -17.46
N LEU A 217 6.21 -4.70 -16.12
CA LEU A 217 7.41 -4.96 -15.32
C LEU A 217 7.95 -6.37 -15.53
N PRO A 218 9.26 -6.59 -15.29
CA PRO A 218 9.82 -7.94 -15.22
C PRO A 218 9.11 -8.78 -14.17
N GLU A 219 8.73 -10.01 -14.52
CA GLU A 219 8.12 -10.94 -13.58
C GLU A 219 9.07 -11.27 -12.43
N ARG A 220 8.54 -11.23 -11.20
CA ARG A 220 9.26 -11.60 -9.98
C ARG A 220 8.41 -12.47 -9.09
N GLY A 221 9.08 -13.36 -8.36
CA GLY A 221 8.45 -14.22 -7.37
C GLY A 221 8.00 -15.58 -7.92
N ALA A 222 7.75 -16.49 -6.98
CA ALA A 222 7.30 -17.84 -7.29
C ALA A 222 5.88 -17.82 -7.85
N TRP A 223 5.63 -18.68 -8.83
CA TRP A 223 4.27 -18.92 -9.32
C TRP A 223 3.45 -19.65 -8.23
N THR A 224 2.20 -19.25 -8.08
CA THR A 224 1.20 -19.96 -7.26
C THR A 224 -0.10 -20.13 -8.05
N PRO A 225 -1.00 -21.03 -7.64
CA PRO A 225 -2.29 -21.23 -8.32
C PRO A 225 -3.31 -20.11 -8.03
N ASP A 226 -2.99 -19.15 -7.13
CA ASP A 226 -3.87 -18.05 -6.78
C ASP A 226 -4.05 -17.08 -7.98
N PRO A 227 -5.16 -16.32 -8.01
CA PRO A 227 -5.44 -15.41 -9.10
C PRO A 227 -4.35 -14.35 -9.31
N ASP A 228 -4.09 -13.99 -10.55
CA ASP A 228 -3.23 -12.87 -10.93
C ASP A 228 -3.82 -11.54 -10.45
N VAL A 229 -3.05 -10.77 -9.68
CA VAL A 229 -3.54 -9.55 -9.02
C VAL A 229 -3.75 -8.42 -10.04
N VAL A 230 -2.88 -8.32 -11.06
CA VAL A 230 -3.03 -7.31 -12.13
C VAL A 230 -4.32 -7.56 -12.91
N ALA A 231 -4.57 -8.81 -13.29
CA ALA A 231 -5.78 -9.18 -14.00
C ALA A 231 -7.04 -8.97 -13.15
N ALA A 232 -6.98 -9.32 -11.86
CA ALA A 232 -8.08 -9.08 -10.91
C ALA A 232 -8.37 -7.59 -10.75
N THR A 233 -7.34 -6.75 -10.60
CA THR A 233 -7.48 -5.29 -10.49
C THR A 233 -8.06 -4.68 -11.77
N ARG A 234 -7.59 -5.12 -12.93
CA ARG A 234 -8.15 -4.70 -14.23
C ARG A 234 -9.65 -5.01 -14.31
N ARG A 235 -10.04 -6.21 -13.89
CA ARG A 235 -11.46 -6.62 -13.86
C ARG A 235 -12.28 -5.79 -12.88
N ALA A 236 -11.76 -5.50 -11.69
CA ALA A 236 -12.43 -4.67 -10.70
C ALA A 236 -12.71 -3.25 -11.22
N MET A 237 -11.75 -2.63 -11.89
CA MET A 237 -11.93 -1.32 -12.52
C MET A 237 -12.96 -1.35 -13.67
N GLN A 238 -13.03 -2.44 -14.43
CA GLN A 238 -14.06 -2.63 -15.46
C GLN A 238 -15.46 -2.78 -14.85
N LEU A 239 -15.60 -3.44 -13.69
CA LEU A 239 -16.89 -3.52 -12.97
C LEU A 239 -17.38 -2.13 -12.56
N VAL A 240 -16.50 -1.27 -12.05
CA VAL A 240 -16.83 0.11 -11.66
C VAL A 240 -17.24 0.96 -12.86
N ALA A 241 -16.59 0.78 -14.01
CA ALA A 241 -16.91 1.52 -15.23
C ALA A 241 -18.32 1.20 -15.78
N ASN A 242 -18.94 0.09 -15.35
CA ASN A 242 -20.31 -0.27 -15.71
C ASN A 242 -21.27 0.10 -14.58
N PRO A 243 -22.19 1.08 -14.77
CA PRO A 243 -23.14 1.50 -13.73
C PRO A 243 -24.00 0.39 -13.13
N ALA A 244 -24.25 -0.68 -13.89
CA ALA A 244 -25.06 -1.81 -13.42
C ALA A 244 -24.32 -2.69 -12.38
N SER A 245 -22.99 -2.61 -12.28
CA SER A 245 -22.15 -3.39 -11.36
C SER A 245 -21.30 -2.55 -10.41
N SER A 246 -21.52 -1.24 -10.35
CA SER A 246 -20.70 -0.31 -9.55
C SER A 246 -21.22 -0.09 -8.11
N SER A 247 -22.29 -0.78 -7.68
CA SER A 247 -22.73 -0.71 -6.27
C SER A 247 -21.73 -1.39 -5.34
N LEU A 248 -21.60 -0.92 -4.09
CA LEU A 248 -20.67 -1.51 -3.13
C LEU A 248 -20.96 -2.99 -2.88
N GLU A 249 -22.25 -3.36 -2.79
CA GLU A 249 -22.68 -4.76 -2.60
C GLU A 249 -22.21 -5.65 -3.76
N CYS A 250 -22.36 -5.16 -4.99
CA CYS A 250 -21.88 -5.89 -6.18
C CYS A 250 -20.37 -6.01 -6.19
N LEU A 251 -19.63 -4.96 -5.82
CA LEU A 251 -18.17 -5.01 -5.73
C LEU A 251 -17.72 -6.01 -4.67
N VAL A 252 -18.32 -6.03 -3.48
CA VAL A 252 -18.03 -7.01 -2.43
C VAL A 252 -18.26 -8.44 -2.92
N GLU A 253 -19.39 -8.68 -3.60
CA GLU A 253 -19.73 -10.01 -4.12
C GLU A 253 -18.75 -10.47 -5.24
N GLN A 254 -18.34 -9.57 -6.13
CA GLN A 254 -17.57 -9.92 -7.32
C GLN A 254 -16.05 -9.89 -7.11
N ILE A 255 -15.55 -9.09 -6.15
CA ILE A 255 -14.14 -8.91 -5.89
C ILE A 255 -13.73 -9.63 -4.60
N GLY A 256 -14.53 -9.49 -3.55
CA GLY A 256 -14.18 -9.93 -2.19
C GLY A 256 -13.42 -8.86 -1.40
N THR A 257 -13.36 -9.09 -0.07
CA THR A 257 -12.74 -8.16 0.90
C THR A 257 -11.82 -8.89 1.88
N SER A 258 -11.26 -10.03 1.52
CA SER A 258 -10.37 -10.79 2.42
C SER A 258 -8.91 -10.30 2.29
N VAL A 259 -8.05 -10.80 3.18
CA VAL A 259 -6.60 -10.56 3.19
C VAL A 259 -5.86 -11.05 1.94
N ALA A 260 -6.51 -11.76 1.02
CA ALA A 260 -5.87 -12.18 -0.23
C ALA A 260 -5.53 -10.97 -1.10
N SER A 261 -4.31 -10.92 -1.65
CA SER A 261 -3.88 -9.84 -2.56
C SER A 261 -4.85 -9.61 -3.70
N ALA A 262 -5.41 -10.70 -4.28
CA ALA A 262 -6.36 -10.64 -5.38
C ALA A 262 -7.77 -10.15 -4.99
N HIS A 263 -8.01 -9.85 -3.72
CA HIS A 263 -9.23 -9.23 -3.19
C HIS A 263 -8.97 -7.79 -2.73
N ALA A 264 -8.05 -7.59 -1.78
CA ALA A 264 -7.82 -6.30 -1.14
C ALA A 264 -7.37 -5.22 -2.13
N ILE A 265 -6.38 -5.50 -3.00
CA ILE A 265 -5.86 -4.52 -3.94
C ILE A 265 -6.90 -4.16 -5.02
N PRO A 266 -7.56 -5.12 -5.70
CA PRO A 266 -8.65 -4.81 -6.60
C PRO A 266 -9.79 -4.01 -5.97
N MET A 267 -10.14 -4.30 -4.69
CA MET A 267 -11.17 -3.56 -3.97
C MET A 267 -10.75 -2.11 -3.70
N ALA A 268 -9.53 -1.86 -3.22
CA ALA A 268 -9.03 -0.51 -3.00
C ALA A 268 -9.02 0.32 -4.30
N PHE A 269 -8.59 -0.27 -5.42
CA PHE A 269 -8.64 0.37 -6.74
C PHE A 269 -10.08 0.65 -7.20
N ALA A 270 -10.99 -0.29 -6.98
CA ALA A 270 -12.41 -0.13 -7.32
C ALA A 270 -13.08 0.99 -6.52
N LEU A 271 -12.80 1.09 -5.22
CA LEU A 271 -13.31 2.17 -4.38
C LEU A 271 -12.88 3.55 -4.90
N LEU A 272 -11.60 3.71 -5.22
CA LEU A 272 -11.05 4.98 -5.72
C LEU A 272 -11.50 5.32 -7.14
N ALA A 273 -11.67 4.31 -8.00
CA ALA A 273 -12.23 4.51 -9.34
C ALA A 273 -13.72 4.92 -9.28
N ARG A 274 -14.43 4.47 -8.24
CA ARG A 274 -15.85 4.78 -8.00
C ARG A 274 -16.05 6.14 -7.34
N ASP A 275 -15.27 6.46 -6.31
CA ASP A 275 -15.35 7.71 -5.55
C ASP A 275 -13.94 8.17 -5.16
N PRO A 276 -13.28 9.03 -5.95
CA PRO A 276 -11.94 9.53 -5.66
C PRO A 276 -11.95 10.63 -4.59
N SER A 277 -12.54 10.35 -3.43
CA SER A 277 -12.64 11.27 -2.30
C SER A 277 -12.43 10.52 -0.96
N PRO A 278 -12.21 11.22 0.17
CA PRO A 278 -12.09 10.60 1.48
C PRO A 278 -13.29 9.74 1.90
N ARG A 279 -14.44 9.88 1.24
CA ARG A 279 -15.60 8.98 1.48
C ARG A 279 -15.30 7.53 1.11
N ALA A 280 -14.39 7.29 0.16
CA ALA A 280 -13.95 5.94 -0.18
C ALA A 280 -13.37 5.19 1.04
N LEU A 281 -12.70 5.89 1.96
CA LEU A 281 -12.16 5.29 3.20
C LEU A 281 -13.28 4.92 4.17
N LEU A 282 -14.32 5.74 4.27
CA LEU A 282 -15.52 5.40 5.04
C LEU A 282 -16.30 4.24 4.41
N ASP A 283 -16.33 4.16 3.08
CA ASP A 283 -16.90 3.00 2.40
C ASP A 283 -16.10 1.74 2.73
N ALA A 284 -14.74 1.80 2.65
CA ALA A 284 -13.85 0.69 3.04
C ALA A 284 -14.15 0.17 4.45
N ALA A 285 -14.28 1.06 5.45
CA ALA A 285 -14.57 0.72 6.83
C ALA A 285 -15.94 0.00 7.03
N ASN A 286 -16.82 0.03 6.04
CA ASN A 286 -18.16 -0.57 6.12
C ASN A 286 -18.34 -1.81 5.21
N LEU A 287 -17.28 -2.25 4.47
CA LEU A 287 -17.38 -3.39 3.55
C LEU A 287 -17.42 -4.74 4.25
N GLY A 288 -16.85 -4.82 5.45
CA GLY A 288 -16.53 -6.07 6.11
C GLY A 288 -15.29 -6.76 5.54
N GLY A 289 -14.76 -7.73 6.27
CA GLY A 289 -13.51 -8.41 5.94
C GLY A 289 -12.30 -7.58 6.36
N ASP A 290 -11.37 -7.34 5.47
CA ASP A 290 -10.06 -6.71 5.70
C ASP A 290 -10.15 -5.18 5.49
N THR A 291 -10.96 -4.54 6.30
CA THR A 291 -11.37 -3.14 6.14
C THR A 291 -10.26 -2.14 6.38
N ASP A 292 -9.35 -2.43 7.30
CA ASP A 292 -8.16 -1.64 7.63
C ASP A 292 -7.17 -1.61 6.47
N THR A 293 -6.73 -2.78 5.98
CA THR A 293 -5.79 -2.85 4.85
C THR A 293 -6.37 -2.26 3.56
N ILE A 294 -7.65 -2.54 3.24
CA ILE A 294 -8.30 -1.94 2.06
C ILE A 294 -8.35 -0.42 2.21
N GLY A 295 -8.71 0.08 3.41
CA GLY A 295 -8.73 1.49 3.75
C GLY A 295 -7.35 2.12 3.67
N ALA A 296 -6.32 1.50 4.24
CA ALA A 296 -4.93 1.95 4.23
C ALA A 296 -4.39 2.10 2.81
N ILE A 297 -4.57 1.08 1.96
CA ILE A 297 -4.13 1.11 0.55
C ILE A 297 -4.87 2.19 -0.23
N ALA A 298 -6.21 2.25 -0.11
CA ALA A 298 -7.00 3.28 -0.78
C ALA A 298 -6.60 4.69 -0.31
N GLY A 299 -6.39 4.86 0.99
CA GLY A 299 -5.95 6.12 1.59
C GLY A 299 -4.58 6.57 1.09
N ALA A 300 -3.60 5.66 1.03
CA ALA A 300 -2.26 5.96 0.53
C ALA A 300 -2.30 6.48 -0.92
N ILE A 301 -3.03 5.80 -1.80
CA ILE A 301 -3.17 6.21 -3.20
C ILE A 301 -3.95 7.53 -3.30
N LEU A 302 -5.05 7.67 -2.57
CA LEU A 302 -5.86 8.91 -2.57
C LEU A 302 -5.03 10.12 -2.15
N GLY A 303 -4.32 9.99 -1.03
CA GLY A 303 -3.50 11.06 -0.49
C GLY A 303 -2.32 11.44 -1.37
N SER A 304 -1.72 10.47 -2.09
CA SER A 304 -0.66 10.75 -3.06
C SER A 304 -1.15 11.56 -4.27
N VAL A 305 -2.44 11.47 -4.61
CA VAL A 305 -3.05 12.25 -5.70
C VAL A 305 -3.52 13.62 -5.23
N LEU A 306 -4.22 13.67 -4.10
CA LEU A 306 -4.93 14.86 -3.64
C LEU A 306 -4.14 15.73 -2.65
N GLY A 307 -3.05 15.18 -2.08
CA GLY A 307 -2.33 15.84 -0.99
C GLY A 307 -3.02 15.68 0.36
N VAL A 308 -2.32 16.09 1.42
CA VAL A 308 -2.80 16.00 2.80
C VAL A 308 -4.03 16.88 3.06
N GLU A 309 -4.17 17.97 2.30
CA GLU A 309 -5.28 18.93 2.40
C GLU A 309 -6.65 18.32 2.05
N ALA A 310 -6.66 17.13 1.44
CA ALA A 310 -7.91 16.40 1.15
C ALA A 310 -8.58 15.81 2.39
N PHE A 311 -7.81 15.58 3.45
CA PHE A 311 -8.29 14.92 4.67
C PHE A 311 -8.74 15.93 5.73
N ASP A 312 -9.68 15.49 6.58
CA ASP A 312 -10.12 16.28 7.73
C ASP A 312 -8.94 16.43 8.72
N PRO A 313 -8.47 17.67 8.96
CA PRO A 313 -7.32 17.89 9.83
C PRO A 313 -7.56 17.49 11.29
N ALA A 314 -8.82 17.48 11.75
CA ALA A 314 -9.13 17.06 13.12
C ALA A 314 -8.99 15.53 13.27
N MET A 315 -9.48 14.77 12.27
CA MET A 315 -9.31 13.32 12.24
C MET A 315 -7.84 12.93 12.11
N LEU A 316 -7.09 13.59 11.21
CA LEU A 316 -5.66 13.33 11.04
C LEU A 316 -4.88 13.63 12.32
N THR A 317 -5.12 14.77 12.96
CA THR A 317 -4.50 15.12 14.24
C THR A 317 -4.82 14.08 15.32
N GLN A 318 -6.06 13.57 15.37
CA GLN A 318 -6.43 12.51 16.32
C GLN A 318 -5.61 11.24 16.07
N VAL A 319 -5.47 10.79 14.82
CA VAL A 319 -4.67 9.60 14.46
C VAL A 319 -3.20 9.79 14.83
N GLU A 320 -2.60 10.93 14.45
CA GLU A 320 -1.20 11.23 14.75
C GLU A 320 -0.92 11.27 16.27
N LEU A 321 -1.83 11.87 17.05
CA LEU A 321 -1.68 11.95 18.51
C LEU A 321 -1.92 10.59 19.18
N THR A 322 -2.95 9.85 18.78
CA THR A 322 -3.30 8.56 19.39
C THR A 322 -2.20 7.53 19.14
N SER A 323 -1.64 7.52 17.95
CA SER A 323 -0.64 6.54 17.51
C SER A 323 0.80 7.08 17.54
N HIS A 324 1.02 8.30 18.06
CA HIS A 324 2.34 8.92 18.19
C HIS A 324 3.15 9.00 16.89
N LEU A 325 2.52 9.42 15.80
CA LEU A 325 3.09 9.45 14.45
C LEU A 325 3.70 10.83 14.12
N ASP A 326 4.84 10.83 13.42
CA ASP A 326 5.43 12.01 12.77
C ASP A 326 5.52 11.76 11.26
N LEU A 327 4.38 11.83 10.58
CA LEU A 327 4.24 11.52 9.16
C LEU A 327 4.90 12.56 8.25
N PRO A 328 4.86 13.90 8.54
CA PRO A 328 5.51 14.90 7.71
C PRO A 328 7.03 14.73 7.61
N SER A 329 7.69 14.43 8.73
CA SER A 329 9.15 14.28 8.79
C SER A 329 9.61 13.10 7.94
N ILE A 330 8.97 11.94 8.07
CA ILE A 330 9.35 10.75 7.31
C ILE A 330 9.05 10.91 5.80
N ALA A 331 7.97 11.61 5.44
CA ALA A 331 7.65 11.92 4.05
C ALA A 331 8.74 12.79 3.40
N LEU A 332 9.24 13.79 4.13
CA LEU A 332 10.33 14.67 3.67
C LEU A 332 11.64 13.89 3.47
N GLU A 333 11.99 13.00 4.39
CA GLU A 333 13.21 12.18 4.30
C GLU A 333 13.16 11.23 3.10
N LEU A 334 12.01 10.60 2.82
CA LEU A 334 11.84 9.73 1.64
C LEU A 334 11.89 10.51 0.31
N LEU A 335 11.35 11.72 0.28
CA LEU A 335 11.50 12.60 -0.89
C LEU A 335 12.95 13.01 -1.13
N ALA A 336 13.74 13.21 -0.07
CA ALA A 336 15.17 13.47 -0.21
C ALA A 336 15.91 12.26 -0.81
N LEU A 337 15.54 11.01 -0.42
CA LEU A 337 16.07 9.80 -1.04
C LEU A 337 15.70 9.70 -2.53
N ARG A 338 14.44 10.02 -2.87
CA ARG A 338 13.99 10.06 -4.27
C ARG A 338 14.81 11.03 -5.10
N ALA A 339 14.99 12.26 -4.61
CA ALA A 339 15.77 13.29 -5.32
C ALA A 339 17.24 12.90 -5.49
N ALA A 340 17.83 12.17 -4.54
CA ALA A 340 19.21 11.69 -4.63
C ALA A 340 19.39 10.54 -5.63
N SER A 341 18.33 9.79 -5.93
CA SER A 341 18.36 8.66 -6.88
C SER A 341 17.91 9.03 -8.31
N GLU A 342 17.28 10.20 -8.50
CA GLU A 342 16.92 10.71 -9.82
C GLU A 342 18.21 11.17 -10.56
N PRO A 343 18.44 10.78 -11.83
CA PRO A 343 19.58 11.28 -12.59
C PRO A 343 19.50 12.80 -12.67
N ALA A 344 20.62 13.48 -12.35
CA ALA A 344 20.68 14.93 -12.47
C ALA A 344 20.19 15.35 -13.87
N THR A 345 19.05 16.04 -13.92
CA THR A 345 18.58 16.66 -15.15
C THR A 345 19.69 17.59 -15.62
N SER A 346 20.36 17.23 -16.74
CA SER A 346 21.32 18.12 -17.38
C SER A 346 20.64 19.45 -17.57
N ALA A 347 21.18 20.48 -16.94
CA ALA A 347 20.74 21.85 -17.19
C ALA A 347 20.74 22.08 -18.72
N PRO A 348 19.74 22.77 -19.26
CA PRO A 348 19.74 23.08 -20.68
C PRO A 348 21.09 23.77 -20.97
N GLU A 349 21.90 23.15 -21.85
CA GLU A 349 23.10 23.77 -22.36
C GLU A 349 22.71 25.16 -22.86
N ALA A 350 23.28 26.18 -22.23
CA ALA A 350 23.15 27.53 -22.70
C ALA A 350 23.69 27.54 -24.13
N SER A 351 22.78 27.72 -25.09
CA SER A 351 23.15 27.89 -26.47
C SER A 351 24.11 29.10 -26.56
N GLU A 352 25.37 28.81 -26.75
CA GLU A 352 26.30 29.83 -27.19
C GLU A 352 25.81 30.36 -28.54
N THR A 353 25.29 31.57 -28.53
CA THR A 353 24.98 32.29 -29.73
C THR A 353 26.29 32.70 -30.39
N GLU A 354 26.79 31.89 -31.33
CA GLU A 354 27.75 32.37 -32.30
C GLU A 354 27.08 33.40 -33.21
N ASP A 355 27.52 34.62 -33.02
CA ASP A 355 27.28 35.78 -33.91
C ASP A 355 28.17 35.64 -35.15
N THR A 356 27.59 35.23 -36.28
CA THR A 356 28.19 35.42 -37.58
C THR A 356 27.18 35.99 -38.54
N SER A 357 27.28 37.34 -38.71
CA SER A 357 26.73 38.07 -39.85
C SER A 357 27.37 37.62 -41.16
N GLU A 358 26.59 37.30 -42.18
CA GLU A 358 26.71 37.80 -43.55
C GLU A 358 25.82 37.05 -44.55
N GLY A 359 24.92 37.73 -45.13
CA GLY A 359 24.67 38.00 -46.53
C GLY A 359 24.14 36.88 -47.44
N ALA A 360 22.92 37.02 -47.88
CA ALA A 360 22.43 36.97 -49.25
C ALA A 360 21.05 36.37 -49.42
N SER A 361 20.22 37.12 -50.02
CA SER A 361 18.82 36.82 -50.45
C SER A 361 18.77 35.93 -51.73
N PRO A 362 17.60 35.74 -52.36
CA PRO A 362 16.73 34.59 -52.20
C PRO A 362 16.54 33.84 -53.55
N GLU A 363 16.09 32.59 -53.47
CA GLU A 363 15.48 31.99 -54.65
C GLU A 363 14.29 31.06 -54.28
N LYS A 364 13.13 31.44 -54.86
CA LYS A 364 11.96 30.59 -54.96
C LYS A 364 12.01 29.79 -56.28
N PRO A 365 11.54 28.58 -56.38
CA PRO A 365 10.33 28.35 -57.13
C PRO A 365 9.43 27.22 -56.66
N ALA A 366 8.31 27.32 -56.96
CA ALA A 366 7.02 26.75 -57.36
C ALA A 366 6.93 25.23 -57.65
N PRO A 367 5.70 24.74 -57.90
CA PRO A 367 5.16 23.50 -57.33
C PRO A 367 4.93 22.41 -58.38
N ALA A 368 4.69 21.19 -57.92
CA ALA A 368 4.04 20.14 -58.70
C ALA A 368 3.62 19.03 -57.76
N SER A 369 2.53 18.45 -57.84
CA SER A 369 1.39 18.11 -58.65
C SER A 369 0.82 16.81 -58.08
N TYR A 370 -0.42 16.84 -57.83
CA TYR A 370 -1.43 15.85 -57.51
C TYR A 370 -1.39 14.64 -58.50
N THR A 371 -1.55 13.42 -57.95
CA THR A 371 -2.27 12.34 -58.65
C THR A 371 -3.03 11.47 -57.64
N ASP A 372 -4.30 11.45 -57.89
CA ASP A 372 -5.36 10.64 -57.33
C ASP A 372 -5.30 9.21 -57.95
N SER A 373 -5.55 8.20 -57.16
CA SER A 373 -6.12 6.95 -57.68
C SER A 373 -6.86 6.19 -56.57
N GLY A 374 -8.17 6.12 -56.78
CA GLY A 374 -9.14 5.47 -55.93
C GLY A 374 -9.04 3.96 -55.92
N GLY A 375 -9.75 3.34 -54.99
CA GLY A 375 -9.97 1.93 -54.89
C GLY A 375 -11.00 1.61 -53.80
N ASP A 376 -12.23 1.43 -54.24
CA ASP A 376 -13.36 0.89 -53.48
C ASP A 376 -13.05 -0.48 -52.85
N GLY A 377 -13.57 -0.70 -51.65
CA GLY A 377 -13.54 -1.98 -50.98
C GLY A 377 -14.49 -2.07 -49.79
N SER A 378 -15.79 -2.14 -50.08
CA SER A 378 -16.85 -2.48 -49.12
C SER A 378 -16.69 -3.89 -48.58
N SER A 379 -16.69 -4.09 -47.24
CA SER A 379 -17.15 -5.34 -46.65
C SER A 379 -17.85 -5.08 -45.31
N SER A 380 -19.14 -5.37 -45.37
CA SER A 380 -20.08 -5.49 -44.27
C SER A 380 -19.70 -6.58 -43.30
N TRP A 381 -19.65 -6.32 -41.98
CA TRP A 381 -19.77 -7.35 -40.97
C TRP A 381 -20.89 -7.03 -39.99
N GLY A 382 -21.75 -8.03 -39.84
CA GLY A 382 -23.03 -7.98 -39.17
C GLY A 382 -22.95 -7.78 -37.66
N ARG A 383 -24.00 -7.13 -37.17
CA ARG A 383 -24.36 -7.06 -35.73
C ARG A 383 -24.86 -8.44 -35.31
N SER A 384 -24.14 -9.12 -34.44
CA SER A 384 -24.67 -10.20 -33.63
C SER A 384 -24.95 -9.74 -32.23
N SER A 385 -26.22 -9.68 -31.89
CA SER A 385 -26.76 -9.46 -30.55
C SER A 385 -26.41 -10.67 -29.69
N TRP A 386 -25.64 -10.43 -28.60
CA TRP A 386 -25.49 -11.41 -27.53
C TRP A 386 -26.30 -10.97 -26.32
N THR A 387 -27.47 -11.60 -26.16
CA THR A 387 -28.17 -11.69 -24.89
C THR A 387 -27.60 -12.87 -24.15
N SER A 388 -26.71 -12.64 -23.20
CA SER A 388 -26.26 -13.67 -22.25
C SER A 388 -27.04 -13.55 -20.97
N ARG A 389 -27.86 -14.55 -20.72
CA ARG A 389 -28.43 -14.83 -19.41
C ARG A 389 -27.33 -15.29 -18.48
N CYS A 390 -27.18 -14.62 -17.35
CA CYS A 390 -26.34 -15.10 -16.25
C CYS A 390 -26.92 -16.40 -15.69
N ALA A 391 -26.25 -17.51 -15.98
CA ALA A 391 -26.45 -18.77 -15.28
C ALA A 391 -25.36 -18.89 -14.20
N ALA A 392 -25.79 -18.77 -12.96
CA ALA A 392 -24.94 -18.98 -11.79
C ALA A 392 -24.62 -20.47 -11.67
N THR A 393 -23.35 -20.81 -11.69
CA THR A 393 -22.87 -22.11 -11.24
C THR A 393 -22.30 -21.94 -9.85
N PRO A 394 -22.79 -22.68 -8.82
CA PRO A 394 -22.28 -22.54 -7.46
C PRO A 394 -20.91 -23.23 -7.35
N PHE A 395 -19.89 -22.46 -7.02
CA PHE A 395 -18.59 -22.99 -6.60
C PHE A 395 -18.74 -23.52 -5.16
N ARG A 396 -18.51 -24.81 -4.97
CA ARG A 396 -18.43 -25.43 -3.64
C ARG A 396 -17.14 -25.01 -3.00
N GLY A 397 -17.22 -24.15 -1.95
CA GLY A 397 -16.14 -23.84 -1.05
C GLY A 397 -15.71 -25.09 -0.28
N GLN A 398 -14.42 -25.37 -0.19
CA GLN A 398 -13.86 -26.24 0.82
C GLN A 398 -13.78 -25.46 2.13
N GLU A 399 -14.59 -25.84 3.10
CA GLU A 399 -14.44 -25.40 4.49
C GLU A 399 -13.15 -26.01 5.04
N VAL A 400 -12.20 -25.17 5.42
CA VAL A 400 -11.08 -25.55 6.26
C VAL A 400 -11.56 -25.43 7.70
N THR A 401 -11.95 -26.55 8.30
CA THR A 401 -12.28 -26.63 9.72
C THR A 401 -11.02 -26.65 10.57
N TYR A 402 -10.82 -25.60 11.37
CA TYR A 402 -9.83 -25.61 12.46
C TYR A 402 -10.44 -26.35 13.66
N GLY A 403 -9.82 -27.45 14.06
CA GLY A 403 -10.19 -28.21 15.26
C GLY A 403 -9.79 -27.47 16.54
N PRO A 404 -10.60 -27.56 17.62
CA PRO A 404 -10.29 -26.88 18.87
C PRO A 404 -9.28 -27.68 19.68
N SER A 405 -8.10 -27.10 19.97
CA SER A 405 -7.26 -27.57 21.06
C SER A 405 -7.58 -26.74 22.31
N THR A 406 -8.34 -27.37 23.22
CA THR A 406 -8.60 -26.87 24.57
C THR A 406 -7.33 -26.80 25.38
N ARG A 407 -6.89 -25.61 25.78
CA ARG A 407 -6.14 -25.35 27.00
C ARG A 407 -6.83 -24.21 27.75
N GLU A 408 -7.40 -24.56 28.89
CA GLU A 408 -7.92 -23.62 29.87
C GLU A 408 -6.77 -22.75 30.39
N CYS A 409 -6.80 -21.47 30.14
CA CYS A 409 -5.99 -20.48 30.83
C CYS A 409 -6.92 -19.63 31.70
N THR A 410 -6.77 -19.76 33.01
CA THR A 410 -7.42 -18.94 34.01
C THR A 410 -6.79 -17.55 34.00
N TRP A 411 -7.58 -16.53 33.65
CA TRP A 411 -7.13 -15.15 33.64
C TRP A 411 -7.37 -14.50 35.01
N VAL A 412 -6.31 -13.99 35.60
CA VAL A 412 -6.37 -13.06 36.73
C VAL A 412 -6.36 -11.64 36.17
N VAL A 413 -7.46 -10.93 36.33
CA VAL A 413 -7.59 -9.51 35.95
C VAL A 413 -6.85 -8.67 36.98
N ALA A 414 -5.77 -8.01 36.59
CA ALA A 414 -5.14 -6.93 37.34
C ALA A 414 -5.40 -5.60 36.62
N SER A 415 -6.12 -4.73 37.32
CA SER A 415 -6.55 -3.41 36.85
C SER A 415 -5.44 -2.37 36.93
N THR A 416 -5.42 -1.50 35.88
CA THR A 416 -5.01 -0.08 35.88
C THR A 416 -3.63 0.34 36.39
N ARG A 417 -2.80 0.91 35.52
CA ARG A 417 -2.26 2.29 35.54
C ARG A 417 -0.97 2.50 34.75
N SER A 418 -1.01 3.61 33.99
CA SER A 418 0.11 4.49 33.58
C SER A 418 1.05 3.98 32.49
N TRP A 419 0.81 4.49 31.32
CA TRP A 419 1.74 4.58 30.20
C TRP A 419 2.92 5.48 30.58
N ARG A 420 4.14 5.01 30.45
CA ARG A 420 5.35 5.84 30.48
C ARG A 420 6.03 5.75 29.12
N HIS A 421 6.39 6.92 28.60
CA HIS A 421 7.12 7.14 27.36
C HIS A 421 8.35 6.24 27.24
N VAL A 422 8.49 5.54 26.12
CA VAL A 422 9.76 4.93 25.68
C VAL A 422 10.31 5.79 24.56
N VAL A 423 11.25 6.67 24.92
CA VAL A 423 12.12 7.38 24.00
C VAL A 423 13.21 6.41 23.57
N TRP A 424 13.36 6.18 22.27
CA TRP A 424 14.46 5.41 21.71
C TRP A 424 15.76 6.23 21.81
N GLY A 425 16.58 5.94 22.85
CA GLY A 425 17.94 6.44 22.98
C GLY A 425 18.95 5.28 22.87
N PRO A 426 20.20 5.52 22.44
CA PRO A 426 21.19 4.46 22.25
C PRO A 426 21.55 3.79 23.58
N ARG A 427 21.67 2.46 23.57
CA ARG A 427 22.10 1.66 24.73
C ARG A 427 23.52 2.06 25.15
N PRO A 428 23.80 2.23 26.45
CA PRO A 428 25.17 2.26 26.95
C PRO A 428 25.78 0.86 27.01
N SER A 429 27.03 0.77 26.63
CA SER A 429 27.88 -0.42 26.67
C SER A 429 28.04 -0.99 28.10
N PRO A 430 28.22 -2.32 28.25
CA PRO A 430 28.39 -2.93 29.56
C PRO A 430 29.86 -2.81 30.00
N SER A 431 30.16 -1.97 30.99
CA SER A 431 31.39 -2.07 31.75
C SER A 431 31.16 -1.63 33.20
N ALA A 432 31.66 -2.50 34.09
CA ALA A 432 31.89 -2.32 35.50
C ALA A 432 30.83 -2.91 36.48
N ARG A 433 31.10 -4.16 36.85
CA ARG A 433 30.73 -4.69 38.16
C ARG A 433 31.51 -3.95 39.26
N SER A 434 30.87 -3.58 40.28
CA SER A 434 31.50 -3.45 41.61
C SER A 434 30.53 -3.97 42.67
N ASP A 435 31.06 -4.88 43.46
CA ASP A 435 30.49 -5.52 44.62
C ASP A 435 29.95 -4.55 45.65
N LEU A 436 28.83 -4.91 46.24
CA LEU A 436 28.56 -4.59 47.67
C LEU A 436 27.60 -5.64 48.25
N ALA A 437 28.09 -6.29 49.28
CA ALA A 437 27.45 -7.36 50.05
C ALA A 437 26.31 -6.85 50.95
N PRO A 438 25.45 -7.77 51.43
CA PRO A 438 24.29 -7.44 52.25
C PRO A 438 24.61 -7.34 53.73
N THR A 439 23.96 -6.46 54.46
CA THR A 439 23.85 -6.51 55.90
C THR A 439 22.38 -6.59 56.34
N PRO A 440 22.12 -7.30 57.46
CA PRO A 440 20.80 -7.79 57.87
C PRO A 440 20.10 -6.86 58.88
N ARG A 441 18.77 -6.75 58.75
CA ARG A 441 17.78 -6.90 59.86
C ARG A 441 16.38 -6.78 59.29
#